data_fcba04fdde65b9d6e162df4209f626d6
#
_entry.id   fcba04fdde65b9d6e162df4209f626d6
#
_cell.length_a   1.000
_cell.length_b   1.000
_cell.length_c   1.000
_cell.angle_alpha   90.00
_cell.angle_beta   90.00
_cell.angle_gamma   90.00
#
_symmetry.space_group_name_H-M   'P 1'
#
loop_
_entity.id
_entity.type
_entity.pdbx_description
1 polymer ?
#
loop_
_entity_poly.entity_id
_entity_poly.type
_entity_poly.pdbx_seq_one_letter_code
_entity_poly.pdbx_strand_id
1 'polypeptide(L)'
;MYLKIYYFYLLINYFPNTAEGMEEKFAFVNIDVDLYTPILSGLEYFWERMETNGYIFVHDYFSDTYSGAQKAVEEFAEKYNVGFIPIGDTYSVAFIKK
;
A
#
# COMPACT_ATOMS: atom_id res chain seq x y z
N MET A 1 -9.90 -2.95 20.17
CA MET A 1 -9.36 -2.83 18.81
C MET A 1 -9.99 -1.68 18.08
N TYR A 2 -9.20 -0.99 17.32
CA TYR A 2 -9.57 0.22 16.63
C TYR A 2 -9.32 0.01 15.13
N LEU A 3 -10.38 0.12 14.36
CA LEU A 3 -10.33 -0.06 12.92
C LEU A 3 -10.27 1.30 12.25
N LYS A 4 -9.24 1.50 11.45
CA LYS A 4 -9.10 2.72 10.68
C LYS A 4 -8.87 2.37 9.23
N ILE A 5 -9.64 2.99 8.35
CA ILE A 5 -9.55 2.81 6.91
C ILE A 5 -9.01 4.10 6.31
N TYR A 6 -8.05 3.98 5.42
CA TYR A 6 -7.44 5.13 4.78
C TYR A 6 -7.32 4.88 3.27
N TYR A 7 -7.81 5.83 2.49
CA TYR A 7 -7.76 5.74 1.03
C TYR A 7 -6.66 6.64 0.49
N PHE A 8 -5.57 6.03 0.10
CA PHE A 8 -4.38 6.73 -0.34
C PHE A 8 -4.56 7.51 -1.64
N TYR A 9 -5.48 7.07 -2.49
CA TYR A 9 -5.66 7.73 -3.79
C TYR A 9 -5.99 9.22 -3.68
N LEU A 10 -6.54 9.66 -2.56
CA LEU A 10 -6.84 11.08 -2.35
C LEU A 10 -5.58 11.91 -2.12
N LEU A 11 -4.45 11.28 -1.87
CA LEU A 11 -3.20 11.94 -1.59
C LEU A 11 -2.21 11.83 -2.74
N ILE A 12 -2.65 11.31 -3.88
CA ILE A 12 -1.79 10.91 -4.99
C ILE A 12 -0.76 11.97 -5.43
N ASN A 13 -1.16 13.22 -5.51
CA ASN A 13 -0.31 14.29 -6.03
C ASN A 13 0.58 14.93 -4.97
N TYR A 14 0.37 14.60 -3.72
CA TYR A 14 1.03 15.30 -2.61
C TYR A 14 1.80 14.39 -1.67
N PHE A 15 1.64 13.10 -1.83
CA PHE A 15 2.34 12.15 -0.97
C PHE A 15 3.86 12.18 -1.27
N PRO A 16 4.74 12.12 -0.26
CA PRO A 16 4.42 11.93 1.17
C PRO A 16 4.06 13.20 1.93
N ASN A 17 4.13 14.36 1.30
CA ASN A 17 3.95 15.64 2.02
C ASN A 17 2.60 15.76 2.71
N THR A 18 1.52 15.34 2.05
CA THR A 18 0.18 15.41 2.64
C THR A 18 -0.03 14.42 3.77
N ALA A 19 0.80 13.39 3.85
CA ALA A 19 0.75 12.39 4.91
C ALA A 19 1.70 12.72 6.07
N GLU A 20 2.53 13.72 5.91
CA GLU A 20 3.46 14.15 6.95
C GLU A 20 2.68 14.62 8.18
N GLY A 21 3.11 14.16 9.36
CA GLY A 21 2.41 14.48 10.60
C GLY A 21 1.31 13.50 10.98
N MET A 22 0.97 12.56 10.11
CA MET A 22 0.00 11.52 10.42
C MET A 22 0.69 10.44 11.24
N GLU A 23 0.50 10.48 12.55
CA GLU A 23 1.18 9.56 13.47
C GLU A 23 0.29 8.43 13.96
N GLU A 24 -0.90 8.31 13.39
CA GLU A 24 -1.83 7.28 13.81
C GLU A 24 -1.41 5.91 13.30
N LYS A 25 -1.88 4.87 13.98
CA LYS A 25 -1.75 3.50 13.52
C LYS A 25 -2.95 3.13 12.67
N PHE A 26 -2.71 2.31 11.66
CA PHE A 26 -3.76 1.94 10.70
C PHE A 26 -3.97 0.43 10.70
N ALA A 27 -5.22 0.02 10.70
CA ALA A 27 -5.59 -1.39 10.54
C ALA A 27 -5.78 -1.77 9.07
N PHE A 28 -6.12 -0.80 8.22
CA PHE A 28 -6.34 -1.04 6.80
C PHE A 28 -5.97 0.18 5.99
N VAL A 29 -5.20 -0.04 4.93
CA VAL A 29 -4.83 1.00 3.98
C VAL A 29 -5.06 0.46 2.58
N ASN A 30 -5.68 1.26 1.72
CA ASN A 30 -5.87 0.92 0.31
C ASN A 30 -5.06 1.90 -0.54
N ILE A 31 -4.07 1.37 -1.24
CA ILE A 31 -3.25 2.17 -2.15
C ILE A 31 -3.78 1.99 -3.55
N ASP A 32 -4.36 3.04 -4.11
CA ASP A 32 -5.01 3.00 -5.40
C ASP A 32 -4.49 4.16 -6.26
N VAL A 33 -3.24 4.01 -6.68
CA VAL A 33 -2.58 4.97 -7.57
C VAL A 33 -1.85 4.18 -8.66
N ASP A 34 -1.57 4.83 -9.78
CA ASP A 34 -1.05 4.13 -10.96
C ASP A 34 0.46 4.23 -11.13
N LEU A 35 1.13 5.00 -10.30
CA LEU A 35 2.54 5.32 -10.49
C LEU A 35 3.43 4.60 -9.49
N TYR A 36 4.56 4.13 -9.98
CA TYR A 36 5.53 3.37 -9.20
C TYR A 36 6.00 4.11 -7.94
N THR A 37 6.46 5.34 -8.09
CA THR A 37 7.04 6.08 -6.96
C THR A 37 6.05 6.34 -5.84
N PRO A 38 4.84 6.83 -6.11
CA PRO A 38 3.85 7.01 -5.05
C PRO A 38 3.45 5.70 -4.38
N ILE A 39 3.36 4.60 -5.14
CA ILE A 39 3.01 3.30 -4.56
C ILE A 39 4.11 2.85 -3.60
N LEU A 40 5.35 2.90 -4.03
CA LEU A 40 6.47 2.47 -3.19
C LEU A 40 6.58 3.35 -1.95
N SER A 41 6.50 4.66 -2.12
CA SER A 41 6.54 5.59 -0.99
C SER A 41 5.38 5.36 -0.03
N GLY A 42 4.20 5.09 -0.56
CA GLY A 42 3.03 4.79 0.26
C GLY A 42 3.21 3.51 1.05
N LEU A 43 3.69 2.46 0.41
CA LEU A 43 3.95 1.20 1.09
C LEU A 43 4.94 1.38 2.24
N GLU A 44 6.04 2.08 1.99
CA GLU A 44 7.05 2.30 3.02
C GLU A 44 6.53 3.15 4.17
N TYR A 45 5.78 4.19 3.85
CA TYR A 45 5.22 5.07 4.87
C TYR A 45 4.22 4.35 5.77
N PHE A 46 3.25 3.67 5.15
CA PHE A 46 2.17 3.03 5.90
C PHE A 46 2.59 1.74 6.58
N TRP A 47 3.57 1.02 6.02
CA TRP A 47 4.02 -0.23 6.61
C TRP A 47 4.48 -0.05 8.05
N GLU A 48 5.24 0.99 8.31
CA GLU A 48 5.73 1.28 9.66
C GLU A 48 4.62 1.68 10.61
N ARG A 49 3.50 2.12 10.08
CA ARG A 49 2.38 2.63 10.86
C ARG A 49 1.19 1.66 10.91
N MET A 50 1.40 0.45 10.44
CA MET A 50 0.34 -0.56 10.47
C MET A 50 0.25 -1.23 11.83
N GLU A 51 -0.99 -1.48 12.25
CA GLU A 51 -1.23 -2.35 13.39
C GLU A 51 -0.87 -3.79 13.03
N THR A 52 -0.49 -4.58 14.03
CA THR A 52 -0.28 -6.01 13.85
C THR A 52 -1.55 -6.63 13.28
N ASN A 53 -1.39 -7.46 12.26
CA ASN A 53 -2.48 -8.09 11.51
C ASN A 53 -3.29 -7.12 10.64
N GLY A 54 -2.83 -5.88 10.50
CA GLY A 54 -3.44 -4.95 9.56
C GLY A 54 -3.10 -5.30 8.12
N TYR A 55 -3.88 -4.77 7.18
CA TYR A 55 -3.73 -5.07 5.77
C TYR A 55 -3.42 -3.81 4.97
N ILE A 56 -2.55 -3.95 3.97
CA ILE A 56 -2.40 -2.95 2.93
C ILE A 56 -2.78 -3.59 1.61
N PHE A 57 -3.78 -3.04 0.95
CA PHE A 57 -4.17 -3.46 -0.40
C PHE A 57 -3.50 -2.55 -1.40
N VAL A 58 -2.94 -3.12 -2.45
CA VAL A 58 -2.37 -2.35 -3.57
C VAL A 58 -3.13 -2.72 -4.83
N HIS A 59 -3.77 -1.74 -5.43
CA HIS A 59 -4.56 -1.91 -6.63
C HIS A 59 -3.67 -2.01 -7.87
N ASP A 60 -4.21 -2.53 -8.95
CA ASP A 60 -3.57 -2.57 -10.28
C ASP A 60 -2.28 -3.40 -10.40
N TYR A 61 -2.02 -4.30 -9.45
CA TYR A 61 -0.85 -5.18 -9.55
C TYR A 61 -0.89 -6.02 -10.84
N PHE A 62 -2.07 -6.49 -11.21
CA PHE A 62 -2.24 -7.35 -12.39
C PHE A 62 -2.61 -6.57 -13.65
N SER A 63 -2.44 -5.26 -13.65
CA SER A 63 -2.75 -4.43 -14.81
C SER A 63 -1.75 -4.68 -15.94
N ASP A 64 -2.25 -4.90 -17.15
CA ASP A 64 -1.40 -5.00 -18.34
C ASP A 64 -0.96 -3.64 -18.86
N THR A 65 -1.63 -2.58 -18.43
CA THR A 65 -1.39 -1.21 -18.89
C THR A 65 -0.33 -0.49 -18.06
N TYR A 66 -0.34 -0.72 -16.75
CA TYR A 66 0.54 0.00 -15.82
C TYR A 66 1.36 -0.99 -15.02
N SER A 67 2.65 -1.07 -15.31
CA SER A 67 3.55 -1.98 -14.62
C SER A 67 4.12 -1.40 -13.32
N GLY A 68 3.79 -0.13 -13.02
CA GLY A 68 4.34 0.54 -11.83
C GLY A 68 3.95 -0.12 -10.52
N ALA A 69 2.69 -0.56 -10.42
CA ALA A 69 2.22 -1.23 -9.21
C ALA A 69 2.95 -2.56 -8.98
N GLN A 70 3.10 -3.36 -10.02
CA GLN A 70 3.79 -4.64 -9.92
C GLN A 70 5.24 -4.44 -9.48
N LYS A 71 5.92 -3.51 -10.11
CA LYS A 71 7.32 -3.22 -9.79
C LYS A 71 7.48 -2.74 -8.34
N ALA A 72 6.62 -1.83 -7.90
CA ALA A 72 6.67 -1.29 -6.54
C ALA A 72 6.40 -2.38 -5.50
N VAL A 73 5.40 -3.21 -5.73
CA VAL A 73 5.03 -4.30 -4.83
C VAL A 73 6.17 -5.31 -4.70
N GLU A 74 6.74 -5.73 -5.83
CA GLU A 74 7.82 -6.72 -5.81
C GLU A 74 9.08 -6.17 -5.13
N GLU A 75 9.41 -4.92 -5.40
CA GLU A 75 10.55 -4.27 -4.78
C GLU A 75 10.36 -4.12 -3.27
N PHE A 76 9.17 -3.72 -2.85
CA PHE A 76 8.85 -3.61 -1.44
C PHE A 76 8.91 -4.97 -0.73
N ALA A 77 8.32 -5.99 -1.35
CA ALA A 77 8.30 -7.34 -0.80
C ALA A 77 9.71 -7.86 -0.58
N GLU A 78 10.59 -7.64 -1.54
CA GLU A 78 11.98 -8.07 -1.44
C GLU A 78 12.73 -7.29 -0.35
N LYS A 79 12.57 -5.98 -0.34
CA LYS A 79 13.28 -5.11 0.62
C LYS A 79 12.91 -5.44 2.07
N TYR A 80 11.66 -5.69 2.33
CA TYR A 80 11.18 -5.95 3.69
C TYR A 80 11.02 -7.44 4.00
N ASN A 81 11.32 -8.30 3.03
CA ASN A 81 11.21 -9.75 3.18
C ASN A 81 9.81 -10.15 3.64
N VAL A 82 8.81 -9.65 2.94
CA VAL A 82 7.40 -9.95 3.24
C VAL A 82 6.73 -10.52 2.02
N GLY A 83 5.75 -11.40 2.24
CA GLY A 83 4.95 -11.94 1.17
C GLY A 83 3.69 -11.13 0.94
N PHE A 84 3.06 -11.35 -0.20
CA PHE A 84 1.77 -10.76 -0.52
C PHE A 84 0.89 -11.80 -1.19
N ILE A 85 -0.42 -11.58 -1.12
CA ILE A 85 -1.39 -12.51 -1.69
C ILE A 85 -2.31 -11.75 -2.65
N PRO A 86 -2.76 -12.41 -3.73
CA PRO A 86 -3.79 -11.81 -4.57
C PRO A 86 -5.12 -11.82 -3.83
N ILE A 87 -5.95 -10.82 -4.11
CA ILE A 87 -7.30 -10.78 -3.56
C ILE A 87 -8.31 -10.97 -4.70
N GLY A 88 -9.54 -11.27 -4.33
CA GLY A 88 -10.53 -11.80 -5.27
C GLY A 88 -11.09 -10.82 -6.29
N ASP A 89 -10.57 -9.59 -6.37
CA ASP A 89 -11.02 -8.60 -7.34
C ASP A 89 -10.30 -8.70 -8.69
N THR A 90 -9.37 -9.65 -8.85
CA THR A 90 -8.54 -9.90 -10.03
C THR A 90 -7.50 -8.82 -10.35
N TYR A 91 -7.42 -7.78 -9.57
CA TYR A 91 -6.51 -6.65 -9.84
C TYR A 91 -5.52 -6.37 -8.71
N SER A 92 -5.86 -6.73 -7.50
CA SER A 92 -5.14 -6.24 -6.33
C SER A 92 -4.40 -7.33 -5.58
N VAL A 93 -3.41 -6.92 -4.81
CA VAL A 93 -2.72 -7.79 -3.86
C VAL A 93 -2.79 -7.18 -2.47
N ALA A 94 -2.55 -7.99 -1.46
CA ALA A 94 -2.59 -7.55 -0.07
C ALA A 94 -1.33 -7.96 0.66
N PHE A 95 -0.81 -7.05 1.46
CA PHE A 95 0.22 -7.33 2.46
C PHE A 95 -0.44 -7.37 3.83
N ILE A 96 0.01 -8.28 4.67
CA ILE A 96 -0.48 -8.42 6.05
C ILE A 96 0.69 -8.12 6.99
N LYS A 97 0.48 -7.18 7.91
CA LYS A 97 1.50 -6.81 8.87
C LYS A 97 1.56 -7.85 10.00
N LYS A 98 2.72 -8.39 10.22
CA LYS A 98 2.92 -9.36 11.31
C LYS A 98 3.46 -8.70 12.56
#